data_569a704ef73038562e988adae205bf07
#
_entry.id   569a704ef73038562e988adae205bf07
#
_cell.length_a   1.000
_cell.length_b   1.000
_cell.length_c   1.000
_cell.angle_alpha   90.00
_cell.angle_beta   90.00
_cell.angle_gamma   90.00
#
_symmetry.space_group_name_H-M   'P 1'
#
loop_
_entity.id
_entity.type
_entity.pdbx_description
1 polymer ?
#
loop_
_entity_poly.entity_id
_entity_poly.type
_entity_poly.pdbx_seq_one_letter_code
_entity_poly.pdbx_strand_id
1 'polypeptide(L)'
;MSERSEYLIVPKVVSSSPESEFRPHSTSRSLDVLLTLGWYYPEVHLGVARFARENGWHVTFDFDEPIPKRWRGDGVLTLLGTRAELWQQLKALDVPIVDLAESRPKIPLPRVTMDNAAIAKMAAEFFLDKGYRQFAFVHRWEMGVSQRRRRHFSEAIKSRGYDCHLLSWQLERGRRADTREQRKAWLLRRLTELPKPLAVLARDNEAVEVLESCLAAGLSVPDQVAVLGIDNTQTICNCLYVTLSSIDPNLELVGYEGAALLQRLIKGEKAPDSPIYIPPRGIVERRSTDSLATSHPQVAAALKYIRDHAAEPISMTDIVKHVPMSRSGLEKAFREHYVRAPMEQLRHIRLDLAKKLLRDTQDPLSIVARKSGFQTAHGLCRIFRQQLSMTPKQYRDSQRSLP
;
A
#
# COMPACT_ATOMS: atom_id res chain seq x y z
N MET A 1 30.84 -54.75 -2.08
CA MET A 1 29.54 -54.53 -1.44
C MET A 1 28.90 -53.32 -2.09
N SER A 2 27.79 -53.55 -2.77
CA SER A 2 27.17 -52.70 -3.76
C SER A 2 26.19 -51.74 -3.06
N GLU A 3 26.42 -50.45 -3.19
CA GLU A 3 25.44 -49.42 -2.80
C GLU A 3 24.40 -49.26 -3.90
N ARG A 4 23.17 -49.55 -3.58
CA ARG A 4 22.00 -49.33 -4.45
C ARG A 4 21.58 -47.86 -4.35
N SER A 5 21.69 -47.15 -5.44
CA SER A 5 21.09 -45.84 -5.67
C SER A 5 19.57 -45.99 -5.86
N GLU A 6 18.81 -45.48 -4.89
CA GLU A 6 17.33 -45.37 -5.05
C GLU A 6 16.98 -44.15 -5.86
N TYR A 7 16.47 -44.39 -7.07
CA TYR A 7 15.93 -43.34 -7.93
C TYR A 7 14.53 -42.94 -7.43
N LEU A 8 14.36 -41.68 -7.10
CA LEU A 8 13.06 -41.06 -6.87
C LEU A 8 12.20 -41.17 -8.15
N ILE A 9 11.08 -41.87 -8.04
CA ILE A 9 10.06 -41.95 -9.08
C ILE A 9 9.27 -40.65 -9.05
N VAL A 10 9.46 -39.79 -10.06
CA VAL A 10 8.62 -38.61 -10.30
C VAL A 10 7.33 -39.10 -10.97
N PRO A 11 6.15 -38.81 -10.43
CA PRO A 11 4.90 -39.22 -11.07
C PRO A 11 4.72 -38.47 -12.39
N LYS A 12 4.37 -39.22 -13.46
CA LYS A 12 4.00 -38.65 -14.76
C LYS A 12 2.77 -37.75 -14.57
N VAL A 13 2.93 -36.46 -14.83
CA VAL A 13 1.81 -35.53 -14.98
C VAL A 13 1.04 -35.90 -16.25
N VAL A 14 -0.21 -36.34 -16.06
CA VAL A 14 -1.14 -36.59 -17.16
C VAL A 14 -1.58 -35.24 -17.73
N SER A 15 -1.11 -34.89 -18.89
CA SER A 15 -1.58 -33.74 -19.65
C SER A 15 -2.93 -34.07 -20.30
N SER A 16 -4.00 -33.47 -19.78
CA SER A 16 -5.26 -33.41 -20.51
C SER A 16 -5.90 -32.04 -20.25
N SER A 17 -5.60 -31.11 -21.12
CA SER A 17 -6.44 -29.96 -21.42
C SER A 17 -6.26 -29.60 -22.90
N PRO A 18 -7.32 -29.33 -23.63
CA PRO A 18 -7.23 -29.06 -25.06
C PRO A 18 -6.50 -27.73 -25.28
N GLU A 19 -5.48 -27.76 -26.07
CA GLU A 19 -4.84 -26.59 -26.67
C GLU A 19 -5.91 -25.80 -27.44
N SER A 20 -6.42 -24.71 -26.84
CA SER A 20 -7.14 -23.71 -27.62
C SER A 20 -6.10 -23.06 -28.54
N GLU A 21 -6.17 -23.36 -29.84
CA GLU A 21 -5.38 -22.72 -30.90
C GLU A 21 -5.46 -21.20 -30.73
N PHE A 22 -4.39 -20.60 -30.21
CA PHE A 22 -4.20 -19.16 -30.22
C PHE A 22 -3.89 -18.73 -31.66
N ARG A 23 -4.91 -18.30 -32.40
CA ARG A 23 -4.72 -17.68 -33.71
C ARG A 23 -4.31 -16.24 -33.49
N PRO A 24 -3.13 -15.78 -33.89
CA PRO A 24 -2.77 -14.39 -33.87
C PRO A 24 -3.62 -13.63 -34.91
N HIS A 25 -4.57 -12.82 -34.45
CA HIS A 25 -5.24 -11.85 -35.30
C HIS A 25 -4.37 -10.61 -35.39
N SER A 26 -3.76 -10.43 -36.53
CA SER A 26 -3.25 -9.25 -37.23
C SER A 26 -1.79 -9.39 -37.69
N THR A 27 -1.56 -8.91 -38.89
CA THR A 27 -0.27 -8.82 -39.60
C THR A 27 0.68 -7.73 -39.03
N SER A 28 0.46 -7.22 -37.83
CA SER A 28 1.37 -6.30 -37.16
C SER A 28 2.43 -7.09 -36.38
N ARG A 29 3.68 -6.75 -36.58
CA ARG A 29 4.82 -7.29 -35.83
C ARG A 29 4.53 -7.13 -34.32
N SER A 30 4.66 -8.23 -33.57
CA SER A 30 4.60 -8.19 -32.09
C SER A 30 5.70 -7.26 -31.56
N LEU A 31 5.36 -6.39 -30.63
CA LEU A 31 6.36 -5.53 -29.95
C LEU A 31 7.18 -6.37 -28.98
N ASP A 32 8.49 -6.15 -28.98
CA ASP A 32 9.46 -6.75 -28.06
C ASP A 32 9.79 -5.73 -26.95
N VAL A 33 9.36 -6.01 -25.72
CA VAL A 33 9.51 -5.09 -24.57
C VAL A 33 10.35 -5.72 -23.49
N LEU A 34 11.35 -5.00 -22.99
CA LEU A 34 12.15 -5.40 -21.84
C LEU A 34 11.50 -4.87 -20.55
N LEU A 35 11.24 -5.77 -19.60
CA LEU A 35 10.87 -5.43 -18.23
C LEU A 35 12.05 -5.68 -17.31
N THR A 36 12.65 -4.62 -16.76
CA THR A 36 13.79 -4.70 -15.84
C THR A 36 13.48 -4.00 -14.53
N LEU A 37 13.38 -4.77 -13.45
CA LEU A 37 12.98 -4.29 -12.13
C LEU A 37 14.18 -4.36 -11.17
N GLY A 38 14.74 -3.22 -10.80
CA GLY A 38 15.78 -3.13 -9.78
C GLY A 38 15.33 -3.55 -8.38
N TRP A 39 14.04 -3.73 -8.21
CA TRP A 39 13.36 -4.39 -7.11
C TRP A 39 12.13 -5.10 -7.64
N TYR A 40 12.00 -6.41 -7.41
CA TYR A 40 10.91 -7.19 -7.98
C TYR A 40 9.60 -7.01 -7.21
N TYR A 41 8.57 -6.55 -7.94
CA TYR A 41 7.20 -6.48 -7.49
C TYR A 41 6.33 -7.36 -8.40
N PRO A 42 5.84 -8.51 -7.89
CA PRO A 42 4.99 -9.42 -8.68
C PRO A 42 3.75 -8.72 -9.27
N GLU A 43 3.14 -7.80 -8.53
CA GLU A 43 1.96 -7.07 -8.95
C GLU A 43 2.25 -6.14 -10.15
N VAL A 44 3.39 -5.46 -10.15
CA VAL A 44 3.82 -4.64 -11.31
C VAL A 44 3.99 -5.54 -12.53
N HIS A 45 4.67 -6.68 -12.35
CA HIS A 45 4.86 -7.65 -13.43
C HIS A 45 3.51 -8.18 -13.96
N LEU A 46 2.55 -8.50 -13.07
CA LEU A 46 1.20 -8.92 -13.46
C LEU A 46 0.48 -7.86 -14.31
N GLY A 47 0.58 -6.59 -13.94
CA GLY A 47 -0.01 -5.48 -14.69
C GLY A 47 0.57 -5.37 -16.11
N VAL A 48 1.90 -5.43 -16.22
CA VAL A 48 2.60 -5.43 -17.52
C VAL A 48 2.21 -6.64 -18.34
N ALA A 49 2.21 -7.84 -17.77
CA ALA A 49 1.86 -9.08 -18.45
C ALA A 49 0.41 -9.10 -18.95
N ARG A 50 -0.52 -8.50 -18.17
CA ARG A 50 -1.92 -8.34 -18.59
C ARG A 50 -2.00 -7.45 -19.84
N PHE A 51 -1.40 -6.26 -19.80
CA PHE A 51 -1.38 -5.34 -20.93
C PHE A 51 -0.72 -5.97 -22.15
N ALA A 52 0.42 -6.64 -21.98
CA ALA A 52 1.16 -7.31 -23.03
C ALA A 52 0.31 -8.37 -23.74
N ARG A 53 -0.40 -9.19 -22.98
CA ARG A 53 -1.30 -10.23 -23.54
C ARG A 53 -2.46 -9.61 -24.32
N GLU A 54 -3.07 -8.53 -23.83
CA GLU A 54 -4.17 -7.84 -24.49
C GLU A 54 -3.73 -7.16 -25.79
N ASN A 55 -2.45 -6.78 -25.91
CA ASN A 55 -1.89 -6.04 -27.04
C ASN A 55 -0.91 -6.85 -27.91
N GLY A 56 -0.75 -8.14 -27.64
CA GLY A 56 0.11 -9.03 -28.45
C GLY A 56 1.60 -8.71 -28.35
N TRP A 57 2.09 -8.31 -27.16
CA TRP A 57 3.50 -8.06 -26.92
C TRP A 57 4.27 -9.33 -26.56
N HIS A 58 5.55 -9.38 -26.91
CA HIS A 58 6.52 -10.24 -26.29
C HIS A 58 7.26 -9.46 -25.18
N VAL A 59 7.31 -10.02 -23.96
CA VAL A 59 8.00 -9.39 -22.83
C VAL A 59 9.19 -10.22 -22.41
N THR A 60 10.38 -9.64 -22.56
CA THR A 60 11.62 -10.19 -22.01
C THR A 60 11.77 -9.67 -20.58
N PHE A 61 11.96 -10.57 -19.62
CA PHE A 61 12.11 -10.21 -18.21
C PHE A 61 13.54 -10.45 -17.71
N ASP A 62 14.10 -9.46 -17.04
CA ASP A 62 15.43 -9.49 -16.42
C ASP A 62 15.31 -9.95 -14.95
N PHE A 63 15.58 -11.22 -14.66
CA PHE A 63 15.66 -11.79 -13.30
C PHE A 63 17.07 -11.63 -12.72
N ASP A 64 17.47 -10.39 -12.38
CA ASP A 64 18.79 -10.04 -11.85
C ASP A 64 19.98 -10.30 -12.77
N GLU A 65 19.72 -10.70 -14.02
CA GLU A 65 20.74 -10.85 -15.03
C GLU A 65 21.08 -9.51 -15.71
N PRO A 66 22.29 -9.33 -16.23
CA PRO A 66 22.61 -8.18 -17.06
C PRO A 66 21.75 -8.14 -18.32
N ILE A 67 21.32 -6.94 -18.72
CA ILE A 67 20.60 -6.77 -19.99
C ILE A 67 21.43 -7.42 -21.11
N PRO A 68 20.82 -8.27 -21.95
CA PRO A 68 21.55 -8.92 -23.03
C PRO A 68 22.23 -7.87 -23.93
N LYS A 69 23.54 -7.95 -24.11
CA LYS A 69 24.34 -6.95 -24.88
C LYS A 69 23.85 -6.68 -26.30
N ARG A 70 23.05 -7.58 -26.87
CA ARG A 70 22.47 -7.50 -28.22
C ARG A 70 20.95 -7.44 -28.22
N TRP A 71 20.35 -7.11 -27.06
CA TRP A 71 18.90 -6.93 -27.01
C TRP A 71 18.49 -5.75 -27.93
N ARG A 72 17.53 -6.01 -28.81
CA ARG A 72 17.01 -5.06 -29.80
C ARG A 72 15.49 -5.13 -29.82
N GLY A 73 14.89 -4.68 -28.75
CA GLY A 73 13.45 -4.57 -28.69
C GLY A 73 12.95 -3.16 -28.99
N ASP A 74 11.65 -2.96 -28.79
CA ASP A 74 10.94 -1.74 -29.17
C ASP A 74 10.82 -0.74 -28.00
N GLY A 75 11.00 -1.18 -26.74
CA GLY A 75 10.90 -0.29 -25.58
C GLY A 75 11.19 -0.97 -24.26
N VAL A 76 11.35 -0.17 -23.20
CA VAL A 76 11.73 -0.64 -21.85
C VAL A 76 10.76 -0.13 -20.81
N LEU A 77 10.30 -1.04 -19.94
CA LEU A 77 9.69 -0.73 -18.66
C LEU A 77 10.72 -0.99 -17.55
N THR A 78 10.98 -0.01 -16.70
CA THR A 78 11.99 -0.15 -15.66
C THR A 78 11.51 0.33 -14.31
N LEU A 79 12.06 -0.25 -13.25
CA LEU A 79 12.02 0.28 -11.91
C LEU A 79 13.47 0.41 -11.44
N LEU A 80 14.04 1.62 -11.57
CA LEU A 80 15.48 1.83 -11.39
C LEU A 80 16.01 1.46 -10.00
N GLY A 81 15.21 1.59 -8.96
CA GLY A 81 15.54 1.12 -7.61
C GLY A 81 16.93 1.52 -7.12
N THR A 82 17.64 0.57 -6.50
CA THR A 82 18.99 0.73 -5.95
C THR A 82 20.09 0.40 -6.95
N ARG A 83 19.80 -0.25 -8.09
CA ARG A 83 20.79 -0.63 -9.12
C ARG A 83 21.29 0.60 -9.87
N ALA A 84 22.43 1.14 -9.44
CA ALA A 84 22.96 2.40 -10.00
C ALA A 84 23.41 2.25 -11.46
N GLU A 85 23.99 1.09 -11.81
CA GLU A 85 24.51 0.75 -13.12
C GLU A 85 23.40 0.51 -14.15
N LEU A 86 22.19 0.15 -13.73
CA LEU A 86 21.07 -0.14 -14.60
C LEU A 86 20.76 1.01 -15.57
N TRP A 87 20.75 2.24 -15.04
CA TRP A 87 20.52 3.42 -15.89
C TRP A 87 21.57 3.58 -16.99
N GLN A 88 22.84 3.28 -16.69
CA GLN A 88 23.91 3.38 -17.69
C GLN A 88 23.73 2.38 -18.83
N GLN A 89 23.20 1.19 -18.53
CA GLN A 89 22.90 0.17 -19.52
C GLN A 89 21.67 0.56 -20.35
N LEU A 90 20.59 1.02 -19.70
CA LEU A 90 19.33 1.36 -20.34
C LEU A 90 19.45 2.54 -21.30
N LYS A 91 20.16 3.61 -20.94
CA LYS A 91 20.30 4.78 -21.80
C LYS A 91 21.06 4.51 -23.11
N ALA A 92 21.78 3.39 -23.19
CA ALA A 92 22.52 2.99 -24.39
C ALA A 92 21.62 2.23 -25.41
N LEU A 93 20.37 1.90 -25.06
CA LEU A 93 19.48 1.12 -25.91
C LEU A 93 18.79 1.92 -27.01
N ASP A 94 18.77 3.25 -26.92
CA ASP A 94 18.13 4.17 -27.88
C ASP A 94 16.68 3.82 -28.24
N VAL A 95 15.89 3.43 -27.23
CA VAL A 95 14.46 3.11 -27.33
C VAL A 95 13.67 3.85 -26.27
N PRO A 96 12.35 4.02 -26.43
CA PRO A 96 11.49 4.58 -25.40
C PRO A 96 11.60 3.81 -24.07
N ILE A 97 11.74 4.55 -22.97
CA ILE A 97 11.86 4.00 -21.60
C ILE A 97 10.82 4.66 -20.73
N VAL A 98 10.07 3.86 -19.96
CA VAL A 98 9.16 4.33 -18.90
C VAL A 98 9.64 3.81 -17.55
N ASP A 99 9.80 4.72 -16.58
CA ASP A 99 10.14 4.38 -15.19
C ASP A 99 8.86 4.17 -14.37
N LEU A 100 8.75 3.02 -13.71
CA LEU A 100 7.61 2.61 -12.88
C LEU A 100 7.78 3.01 -11.39
N ALA A 101 8.80 3.82 -11.09
CA ALA A 101 9.06 4.29 -9.75
C ALA A 101 9.60 5.72 -9.73
N GLU A 102 9.62 6.30 -8.54
CA GLU A 102 10.17 7.63 -8.28
C GLU A 102 11.45 7.55 -7.42
N SER A 103 12.17 6.43 -7.54
CA SER A 103 13.37 6.19 -6.73
C SER A 103 14.52 7.13 -7.11
N ARG A 104 14.59 7.52 -8.39
CA ARG A 104 15.61 8.41 -8.96
C ARG A 104 14.98 9.58 -9.74
N PRO A 105 14.33 10.53 -9.04
CA PRO A 105 13.53 11.59 -9.68
C PRO A 105 14.36 12.54 -10.57
N LYS A 106 15.68 12.60 -10.39
CA LYS A 106 16.58 13.43 -11.21
C LYS A 106 16.83 12.87 -12.61
N ILE A 107 16.50 11.60 -12.87
CA ILE A 107 16.60 11.00 -14.20
C ILE A 107 15.36 11.43 -14.99
N PRO A 108 15.50 12.12 -16.13
CA PRO A 108 14.37 12.68 -16.88
C PRO A 108 13.70 11.62 -17.75
N LEU A 109 13.02 10.67 -17.13
CA LEU A 109 12.23 9.64 -17.82
C LEU A 109 10.72 9.91 -17.68
N PRO A 110 9.92 9.62 -18.70
CA PRO A 110 8.49 9.46 -18.56
C PRO A 110 8.18 8.45 -17.44
N ARG A 111 7.16 8.75 -16.63
CA ARG A 111 6.98 8.00 -15.39
C ARG A 111 5.52 7.70 -15.10
N VAL A 112 5.25 6.44 -14.71
CA VAL A 112 4.01 6.02 -14.07
C VAL A 112 4.38 5.44 -12.71
N THR A 113 3.84 5.97 -11.62
CA THR A 113 4.24 5.55 -10.28
C THR A 113 3.10 5.68 -9.28
N MET A 114 3.22 5.01 -8.14
CA MET A 114 2.27 5.15 -7.04
C MET A 114 2.22 6.59 -6.51
N ASP A 115 1.03 7.06 -6.11
CA ASP A 115 0.86 8.35 -5.45
C ASP A 115 1.34 8.29 -3.99
N ASN A 116 2.63 8.58 -3.80
CA ASN A 116 3.27 8.57 -2.50
C ASN A 116 2.73 9.63 -1.53
N ALA A 117 2.15 10.72 -2.05
CA ALA A 117 1.50 11.75 -1.23
C ALA A 117 0.16 11.24 -0.68
N ALA A 118 -0.67 10.63 -1.53
CA ALA A 118 -1.92 10.02 -1.13
C ALA A 118 -1.72 8.86 -0.15
N ILE A 119 -0.71 8.00 -0.37
CA ILE A 119 -0.32 6.92 0.55
C ILE A 119 0.02 7.48 1.94
N ALA A 120 0.88 8.49 1.98
CA ALA A 120 1.32 9.09 3.24
C ALA A 120 0.17 9.79 4.00
N LYS A 121 -0.70 10.50 3.28
CA LYS A 121 -1.89 11.13 3.84
C LYS A 121 -2.86 10.09 4.40
N MET A 122 -3.12 9.01 3.64
CA MET A 122 -3.97 7.90 4.07
C MET A 122 -3.45 7.25 5.36
N ALA A 123 -2.13 7.02 5.47
CA ALA A 123 -1.51 6.48 6.68
C ALA A 123 -1.70 7.42 7.89
N ALA A 124 -1.47 8.72 7.70
CA ALA A 124 -1.62 9.71 8.76
C ALA A 124 -3.07 9.77 9.26
N GLU A 125 -4.04 9.86 8.35
CA GLU A 125 -5.47 9.86 8.68
C GLU A 125 -5.86 8.59 9.43
N PHE A 126 -5.43 7.42 8.96
CA PHE A 126 -5.71 6.14 9.59
C PHE A 126 -5.22 6.07 11.04
N PHE A 127 -4.00 6.48 11.32
CA PHE A 127 -3.47 6.48 12.67
C PHE A 127 -4.14 7.52 13.58
N LEU A 128 -4.39 8.72 13.05
CA LEU A 128 -5.12 9.77 13.78
C LEU A 128 -6.54 9.30 14.12
N ASP A 129 -7.21 8.61 13.20
CA ASP A 129 -8.54 8.05 13.41
C ASP A 129 -8.58 6.95 14.47
N LYS A 130 -7.49 6.21 14.63
CA LYS A 130 -7.30 5.25 15.71
C LYS A 130 -6.87 5.90 17.05
N GLY A 131 -6.68 7.23 17.08
CA GLY A 131 -6.37 8.01 18.29
C GLY A 131 -4.89 8.09 18.63
N TYR A 132 -3.99 7.65 17.75
CA TYR A 132 -2.55 7.79 18.00
C TYR A 132 -2.12 9.25 18.04
N ARG A 133 -1.16 9.54 18.92
CA ARG A 133 -0.56 10.88 19.11
C ARG A 133 0.97 10.86 19.04
N GLN A 134 1.56 9.67 18.97
CA GLN A 134 2.99 9.47 18.80
C GLN A 134 3.20 8.74 17.49
N PHE A 135 4.07 9.27 16.62
CA PHE A 135 4.23 8.78 15.26
C PHE A 135 5.70 8.60 14.92
N ALA A 136 6.01 7.55 14.18
CA ALA A 136 7.33 7.33 13.62
C ALA A 136 7.23 6.90 12.16
N PHE A 137 8.19 7.36 11.36
CA PHE A 137 8.42 6.87 10.00
C PHE A 137 9.75 6.14 9.97
N VAL A 138 9.72 4.85 9.59
CA VAL A 138 10.91 3.99 9.54
C VAL A 138 11.29 3.71 8.10
N HIS A 139 12.56 3.93 7.75
CA HIS A 139 13.09 3.55 6.45
C HIS A 139 14.59 3.24 6.50
N ARG A 140 15.03 2.38 5.57
CA ARG A 140 16.42 1.97 5.48
C ARG A 140 17.26 2.91 4.63
N TRP A 141 16.74 3.33 3.47
CA TRP A 141 17.46 4.08 2.44
C TRP A 141 16.85 5.45 2.16
N GLU A 142 17.70 6.47 2.01
CA GLU A 142 17.31 7.82 1.59
C GLU A 142 17.05 7.88 0.06
N MET A 143 16.02 7.18 -0.40
CA MET A 143 15.58 7.19 -1.80
C MET A 143 14.45 8.21 -2.01
N GLY A 144 14.26 8.67 -3.26
CA GLY A 144 13.22 9.64 -3.61
C GLY A 144 11.82 9.25 -3.12
N VAL A 145 11.45 7.97 -3.25
CA VAL A 145 10.20 7.41 -2.74
C VAL A 145 10.08 7.56 -1.22
N SER A 146 11.13 7.15 -0.47
CA SER A 146 11.12 7.24 1.00
C SER A 146 11.07 8.68 1.48
N GLN A 147 11.84 9.57 0.83
CA GLN A 147 11.87 11.01 1.16
C GLN A 147 10.52 11.67 0.91
N ARG A 148 9.84 11.34 -0.20
CA ARG A 148 8.51 11.87 -0.51
C ARG A 148 7.46 11.38 0.47
N ARG A 149 7.39 10.07 0.76
CA ARG A 149 6.48 9.49 1.77
C ARG A 149 6.70 10.11 3.15
N ARG A 150 7.96 10.16 3.60
CA ARG A 150 8.33 10.80 4.87
C ARG A 150 7.84 12.23 4.96
N ARG A 151 8.12 13.04 3.94
CA ARG A 151 7.73 14.46 3.92
C ARG A 151 6.22 14.60 4.06
N HIS A 152 5.44 13.95 3.21
CA HIS A 152 3.98 14.08 3.23
C HIS A 152 3.34 13.47 4.48
N PHE A 153 3.90 12.37 5.01
CA PHE A 153 3.42 11.81 6.29
C PHE A 153 3.67 12.78 7.44
N SER A 154 4.89 13.31 7.56
CA SER A 154 5.23 14.28 8.61
C SER A 154 4.43 15.59 8.48
N GLU A 155 4.22 16.10 7.26
CA GLU A 155 3.39 17.28 7.00
C GLU A 155 1.93 17.04 7.43
N ALA A 156 1.35 15.89 7.09
CA ALA A 156 -0.01 15.52 7.47
C ALA A 156 -0.17 15.39 8.99
N ILE A 157 0.78 14.79 9.69
CA ILE A 157 0.81 14.68 11.15
C ILE A 157 0.97 16.06 11.79
N LYS A 158 1.91 16.88 11.30
CA LYS A 158 2.19 18.22 11.81
C LYS A 158 0.99 19.18 11.65
N SER A 159 0.25 19.06 10.54
CA SER A 159 -0.98 19.86 10.32
C SER A 159 -2.07 19.61 11.36
N ARG A 160 -1.97 18.52 12.13
CA ARG A 160 -2.86 18.17 13.25
C ARG A 160 -2.24 18.44 14.62
N GLY A 161 -1.10 19.15 14.68
CA GLY A 161 -0.42 19.56 15.91
C GLY A 161 0.45 18.49 16.57
N TYR A 162 0.85 17.45 15.83
CA TYR A 162 1.71 16.38 16.33
C TYR A 162 3.05 16.33 15.59
N ASP A 163 4.07 15.75 16.24
CA ASP A 163 5.37 15.50 15.63
C ASP A 163 5.50 14.05 15.16
N CYS A 164 6.40 13.83 14.16
CA CYS A 164 6.73 12.53 13.65
C CYS A 164 8.22 12.25 13.82
N HIS A 165 8.56 11.19 14.56
CA HIS A 165 9.93 10.73 14.73
C HIS A 165 10.43 10.09 13.44
N LEU A 166 11.57 10.57 12.95
CA LEU A 166 12.26 9.93 11.81
C LEU A 166 13.24 8.89 12.32
N LEU A 167 13.05 7.65 11.89
CA LEU A 167 13.95 6.53 12.14
C LEU A 167 14.59 6.13 10.79
N SER A 168 15.71 6.75 10.44
CA SER A 168 16.44 6.51 9.20
C SER A 168 17.73 5.76 9.49
N TRP A 169 17.79 4.49 9.08
CA TRP A 169 19.00 3.70 9.27
C TRP A 169 20.20 4.32 8.57
N GLN A 170 20.05 4.74 7.31
CA GLN A 170 21.14 5.33 6.52
C GLN A 170 21.73 6.58 7.17
N LEU A 171 20.90 7.44 7.78
CA LEU A 171 21.35 8.66 8.43
C LEU A 171 21.96 8.40 9.81
N GLU A 172 21.41 7.42 10.55
CA GLU A 172 21.79 7.16 11.94
C GLU A 172 22.88 6.07 12.11
N ARG A 173 23.12 5.26 11.07
CA ARG A 173 24.09 4.14 11.21
C ARG A 173 25.54 4.58 11.44
N GLY A 174 25.94 5.75 10.96
CA GLY A 174 27.32 6.21 11.01
C GLY A 174 28.27 5.22 10.29
N ARG A 175 29.29 4.72 10.98
CA ARG A 175 30.25 3.72 10.47
C ARG A 175 29.81 2.26 10.63
N ARG A 176 28.63 1.99 11.21
CA ARG A 176 28.13 0.61 11.40
C ARG A 176 27.89 -0.06 10.05
N ALA A 177 28.19 -1.36 9.98
CA ALA A 177 27.89 -2.17 8.82
C ALA A 177 26.36 -2.26 8.61
N ASP A 178 25.90 -2.34 7.36
CA ASP A 178 24.49 -2.51 7.05
C ASP A 178 24.11 -4.01 7.09
N THR A 179 24.13 -4.58 8.29
CA THR A 179 23.66 -5.95 8.54
C THR A 179 22.31 -5.95 9.23
N ARG A 180 21.58 -7.07 9.13
CA ARG A 180 20.28 -7.23 9.78
C ARG A 180 20.39 -7.11 11.31
N GLU A 181 21.45 -7.66 11.90
CA GLU A 181 21.73 -7.62 13.34
C GLU A 181 21.91 -6.18 13.82
N GLN A 182 22.70 -5.38 13.09
CA GLN A 182 22.95 -3.96 13.42
C GLN A 182 21.66 -3.14 13.31
N ARG A 183 20.86 -3.37 12.28
CA ARG A 183 19.56 -2.67 12.12
C ARG A 183 18.57 -3.07 13.21
N LYS A 184 18.49 -4.37 13.55
CA LYS A 184 17.61 -4.86 14.61
C LYS A 184 18.01 -4.27 15.97
N ALA A 185 19.28 -4.24 16.31
CA ALA A 185 19.76 -3.62 17.55
C ALA A 185 19.45 -2.12 17.63
N TRP A 186 19.60 -1.41 16.51
CA TRP A 186 19.25 0.00 16.40
C TRP A 186 17.74 0.23 16.56
N LEU A 187 16.89 -0.51 15.84
CA LEU A 187 15.44 -0.41 15.95
C LEU A 187 14.95 -0.72 17.36
N LEU A 188 15.45 -1.79 17.99
CA LEU A 188 15.10 -2.17 19.34
C LEU A 188 15.33 -1.01 20.31
N ARG A 189 16.53 -0.40 20.30
CA ARG A 189 16.84 0.76 21.12
C ARG A 189 15.90 1.93 20.84
N ARG A 190 15.76 2.33 19.56
CA ARG A 190 14.94 3.48 19.17
C ARG A 190 13.46 3.30 19.53
N LEU A 191 12.91 2.11 19.27
CA LEU A 191 11.51 1.81 19.61
C LEU A 191 11.28 1.78 21.14
N THR A 192 12.24 1.35 21.94
CA THR A 192 12.11 1.36 23.40
C THR A 192 12.12 2.77 23.96
N GLU A 193 12.96 3.66 23.44
CA GLU A 193 13.11 5.06 23.89
C GLU A 193 11.90 5.93 23.58
N LEU A 194 11.17 5.66 22.51
CA LEU A 194 10.04 6.51 22.07
C LEU A 194 8.81 6.33 22.96
N PRO A 195 8.01 7.40 23.17
CA PRO A 195 6.79 7.35 23.97
C PRO A 195 5.73 6.44 23.34
N LYS A 196 4.84 5.87 24.18
CA LYS A 196 3.78 4.93 23.81
C LYS A 196 2.39 5.50 24.14
N PRO A 197 1.33 5.09 23.43
CA PRO A 197 1.32 4.19 22.25
C PRO A 197 1.89 4.88 21.00
N LEU A 198 2.71 4.14 20.26
CA LEU A 198 3.43 4.62 19.07
C LEU A 198 2.83 4.04 17.78
N ALA A 199 2.56 4.88 16.79
CA ALA A 199 2.17 4.47 15.43
C ALA A 199 3.39 4.53 14.49
N VAL A 200 3.70 3.42 13.85
CA VAL A 200 4.87 3.30 12.96
C VAL A 200 4.43 3.05 11.54
N LEU A 201 4.85 3.92 10.62
CA LEU A 201 4.71 3.73 9.18
C LEU A 201 6.05 3.29 8.59
N ALA A 202 6.04 2.20 7.84
CA ALA A 202 7.21 1.68 7.14
C ALA A 202 6.80 0.96 5.87
N ARG A 203 7.73 0.66 4.97
CA ARG A 203 7.50 -0.29 3.88
C ARG A 203 7.43 -1.71 4.46
N ASP A 204 6.73 -2.64 3.81
CA ASP A 204 6.50 -3.99 4.36
C ASP A 204 7.78 -4.67 4.87
N ASN A 205 8.87 -4.60 4.12
CA ASN A 205 10.15 -5.21 4.53
C ASN A 205 10.74 -4.57 5.80
N GLU A 206 10.70 -3.24 5.91
CA GLU A 206 11.14 -2.53 7.11
C GLU A 206 10.14 -2.73 8.26
N ALA A 207 8.85 -2.87 7.97
CA ALA A 207 7.82 -3.18 8.98
C ALA A 207 8.04 -4.56 9.62
N VAL A 208 8.54 -5.55 8.87
CA VAL A 208 8.96 -6.84 9.44
C VAL A 208 10.07 -6.64 10.47
N GLU A 209 11.11 -5.86 10.14
CA GLU A 209 12.21 -5.58 11.07
C GLU A 209 11.71 -4.83 12.33
N VAL A 210 10.70 -3.94 12.19
CA VAL A 210 10.04 -3.28 13.32
C VAL A 210 9.30 -4.27 14.20
N LEU A 211 8.48 -5.17 13.62
CA LEU A 211 7.73 -6.19 14.35
C LEU A 211 8.65 -7.15 15.11
N GLU A 212 9.72 -7.63 14.47
CA GLU A 212 10.72 -8.48 15.10
C GLU A 212 11.46 -7.76 16.25
N SER A 213 11.71 -6.46 16.10
CA SER A 213 12.34 -5.66 17.15
C SER A 213 11.40 -5.40 18.32
N CYS A 214 10.10 -5.19 18.07
CA CYS A 214 9.07 -5.10 19.12
C CYS A 214 9.00 -6.42 19.92
N LEU A 215 8.96 -7.56 19.22
CA LEU A 215 8.92 -8.87 19.88
C LEU A 215 10.17 -9.09 20.75
N ALA A 216 11.35 -8.76 20.25
CA ALA A 216 12.59 -8.89 20.98
C ALA A 216 12.70 -7.94 22.19
N ALA A 217 12.04 -6.79 22.14
CA ALA A 217 11.97 -5.82 23.23
C ALA A 217 10.84 -6.10 24.24
N GLY A 218 10.00 -7.11 24.02
CA GLY A 218 8.79 -7.37 24.82
C GLY A 218 7.70 -6.30 24.67
N LEU A 219 7.73 -5.52 23.58
CA LEU A 219 6.71 -4.52 23.27
C LEU A 219 5.50 -5.19 22.62
N SER A 220 4.32 -4.94 23.17
CA SER A 220 3.07 -5.46 22.60
C SER A 220 2.69 -4.74 21.29
N VAL A 221 2.40 -5.55 20.26
CA VAL A 221 1.83 -5.07 18.99
C VAL A 221 0.41 -5.61 18.89
N PRO A 222 -0.59 -4.75 18.73
CA PRO A 222 -0.54 -3.32 18.41
C PRO A 222 -0.61 -2.36 19.62
N ASP A 223 -0.78 -2.82 20.86
CA ASP A 223 -1.18 -1.98 21.98
C ASP A 223 -0.13 -0.89 22.34
N GLN A 224 1.15 -1.25 22.38
CA GLN A 224 2.22 -0.28 22.61
C GLN A 224 2.79 0.26 21.31
N VAL A 225 2.89 -0.56 20.27
CA VAL A 225 3.40 -0.14 18.96
C VAL A 225 2.51 -0.70 17.86
N ALA A 226 1.75 0.17 17.20
CA ALA A 226 1.03 -0.22 15.99
C ALA A 226 1.93 -0.03 14.76
N VAL A 227 1.88 -0.99 13.85
CA VAL A 227 2.73 -1.00 12.66
C VAL A 227 1.87 -1.09 11.40
N LEU A 228 2.00 -0.10 10.52
CA LEU A 228 1.36 -0.07 9.21
C LEU A 228 2.42 -0.20 8.14
N GLY A 229 2.27 -1.21 7.29
CA GLY A 229 3.11 -1.44 6.12
C GLY A 229 2.70 -0.60 4.92
N ILE A 230 3.52 -0.64 3.89
CA ILE A 230 3.21 -0.16 2.53
C ILE A 230 3.75 -1.22 1.58
N ASP A 231 3.01 -1.55 0.56
CA ASP A 231 3.16 -2.45 -0.59
C ASP A 231 2.12 -3.57 -0.56
N ASN A 232 1.56 -3.95 0.60
CA ASN A 232 0.59 -5.02 0.81
C ASN A 232 1.03 -6.36 0.18
N THR A 233 2.32 -6.68 0.32
CA THR A 233 2.89 -7.93 -0.17
C THR A 233 2.30 -9.11 0.60
N GLN A 234 1.39 -9.86 -0.03
CA GLN A 234 0.58 -10.90 0.64
C GLN A 234 1.42 -11.95 1.37
N THR A 235 2.52 -12.39 0.75
CA THR A 235 3.46 -13.36 1.32
C THR A 235 4.18 -12.84 2.56
N ILE A 236 4.39 -11.54 2.67
CA ILE A 236 4.97 -10.90 3.86
C ILE A 236 3.87 -10.68 4.90
N CYS A 237 2.81 -9.97 4.52
CA CYS A 237 1.80 -9.49 5.46
C CYS A 237 1.06 -10.61 6.21
N ASN A 238 0.83 -11.76 5.56
CA ASN A 238 0.04 -12.85 6.12
C ASN A 238 0.89 -13.93 6.83
N CYS A 239 2.21 -13.97 6.63
CA CYS A 239 3.08 -15.03 7.16
C CYS A 239 3.77 -14.68 8.49
N LEU A 240 3.51 -13.50 9.06
CA LEU A 240 4.11 -13.05 10.31
C LEU A 240 3.31 -13.53 11.52
N TYR A 241 3.98 -13.69 12.69
CA TYR A 241 3.32 -14.00 13.96
C TYR A 241 2.22 -12.98 14.32
N VAL A 242 2.50 -11.68 14.13
CA VAL A 242 1.51 -10.62 14.09
C VAL A 242 1.32 -10.23 12.62
N THR A 243 0.19 -10.59 12.02
CA THR A 243 -0.09 -10.26 10.62
C THR A 243 -0.10 -8.75 10.39
N LEU A 244 0.58 -8.31 9.32
CA LEU A 244 0.87 -6.90 9.05
C LEU A 244 -0.26 -6.22 8.29
N SER A 245 -0.87 -5.20 8.89
CA SER A 245 -1.72 -4.24 8.18
C SER A 245 -0.86 -3.45 7.20
N SER A 246 -1.33 -3.26 5.98
CA SER A 246 -0.55 -2.58 4.95
C SER A 246 -1.42 -1.81 3.97
N ILE A 247 -0.89 -0.72 3.44
CA ILE A 247 -1.50 0.06 2.36
C ILE A 247 -1.24 -0.66 1.04
N ASP A 248 -2.29 -0.86 0.27
CA ASP A 248 -2.22 -1.36 -1.11
C ASP A 248 -2.00 -0.18 -2.06
N PRO A 249 -0.79 -0.01 -2.63
CA PRO A 249 -0.47 1.11 -3.51
C PRO A 249 -0.97 0.93 -4.94
N ASN A 250 -1.69 -0.16 -5.25
CA ASN A 250 -2.21 -0.48 -6.58
C ASN A 250 -1.12 -0.74 -7.64
N LEU A 251 -0.13 -1.55 -7.27
CA LEU A 251 1.05 -1.80 -8.10
C LEU A 251 0.73 -2.49 -9.43
N GLU A 252 -0.30 -3.32 -9.49
CA GLU A 252 -0.75 -3.93 -10.74
C GLU A 252 -1.15 -2.87 -11.77
N LEU A 253 -1.89 -1.83 -11.32
CA LEU A 253 -2.26 -0.74 -12.19
C LEU A 253 -1.05 0.13 -12.60
N VAL A 254 -0.06 0.29 -11.72
CA VAL A 254 1.21 0.96 -12.09
C VAL A 254 1.87 0.24 -13.27
N GLY A 255 1.93 -1.10 -13.23
CA GLY A 255 2.48 -1.90 -14.32
C GLY A 255 1.68 -1.77 -15.62
N TYR A 256 0.34 -1.86 -15.52
CA TYR A 256 -0.56 -1.78 -16.66
C TYR A 256 -0.49 -0.40 -17.35
N GLU A 257 -0.63 0.69 -16.59
CA GLU A 257 -0.57 2.06 -17.11
C GLU A 257 0.83 2.44 -17.61
N GLY A 258 1.88 1.87 -16.99
CA GLY A 258 3.24 2.00 -17.49
C GLY A 258 3.41 1.39 -18.87
N ALA A 259 2.85 0.21 -19.11
CA ALA A 259 2.83 -0.44 -20.40
C ALA A 259 2.01 0.34 -21.43
N ALA A 260 0.84 0.86 -21.02
CA ALA A 260 0.01 1.71 -21.87
C ALA A 260 0.74 2.99 -22.29
N LEU A 261 1.46 3.64 -21.37
CA LEU A 261 2.29 4.80 -21.69
C LEU A 261 3.42 4.42 -22.65
N LEU A 262 4.13 3.31 -22.41
CA LEU A 262 5.21 2.85 -23.29
C LEU A 262 4.70 2.62 -24.71
N GLN A 263 3.54 1.98 -24.89
CA GLN A 263 2.93 1.77 -26.19
C GLN A 263 2.68 3.07 -26.96
N ARG A 264 2.18 4.11 -26.26
CA ARG A 264 1.98 5.44 -26.84
C ARG A 264 3.29 6.07 -27.32
N LEU A 265 4.34 5.96 -26.49
CA LEU A 265 5.68 6.48 -26.83
C LEU A 265 6.29 5.74 -28.04
N ILE A 266 6.15 4.41 -28.12
CA ILE A 266 6.60 3.61 -29.27
C ILE A 266 5.86 4.05 -30.56
N LYS A 267 4.58 4.45 -30.44
CA LYS A 267 3.80 5.00 -31.56
C LYS A 267 4.16 6.43 -31.92
N GLY A 268 5.10 7.07 -31.23
CA GLY A 268 5.57 8.42 -31.48
C GLY A 268 4.76 9.53 -30.78
N GLU A 269 3.89 9.17 -29.81
CA GLU A 269 3.18 10.17 -29.02
C GLU A 269 4.16 10.90 -28.08
N LYS A 270 3.88 12.16 -27.77
CA LYS A 270 4.69 12.97 -26.85
C LYS A 270 4.55 12.44 -25.42
N ALA A 271 5.67 12.35 -24.71
CA ALA A 271 5.67 12.04 -23.29
C ALA A 271 4.87 13.08 -22.48
N PRO A 272 4.15 12.68 -21.42
CA PRO A 272 3.50 13.64 -20.53
C PRO A 272 4.52 14.52 -19.82
N ASP A 273 4.19 15.77 -19.59
CA ASP A 273 5.07 16.76 -18.96
C ASP A 273 5.29 16.49 -17.44
N SER A 274 4.45 15.66 -16.84
CA SER A 274 4.52 15.27 -15.43
C SER A 274 4.27 13.76 -15.25
N PRO A 275 4.79 13.16 -14.15
CA PRO A 275 4.50 11.76 -13.82
C PRO A 275 3.01 11.47 -13.70
N ILE A 276 2.59 10.29 -14.16
CA ILE A 276 1.25 9.76 -13.90
C ILE A 276 1.27 9.09 -12.53
N TYR A 277 0.46 9.59 -11.61
CA TYR A 277 0.36 9.07 -10.25
C TYR A 277 -0.85 8.17 -10.09
N ILE A 278 -0.61 6.93 -9.66
CA ILE A 278 -1.65 5.92 -9.41
C ILE A 278 -2.07 5.98 -7.95
N PRO A 279 -3.34 6.24 -7.64
CA PRO A 279 -3.82 6.32 -6.28
C PRO A 279 -3.84 4.93 -5.60
N PRO A 280 -3.59 4.87 -4.26
CA PRO A 280 -3.68 3.63 -3.51
C PRO A 280 -5.12 3.09 -3.49
N ARG A 281 -5.28 1.76 -3.45
CA ARG A 281 -6.59 1.10 -3.30
C ARG A 281 -7.18 1.28 -1.89
N GLY A 282 -6.33 1.38 -0.87
CA GLY A 282 -6.76 1.50 0.53
C GLY A 282 -5.84 0.76 1.49
N ILE A 283 -6.29 0.62 2.74
CA ILE A 283 -5.58 -0.12 3.78
C ILE A 283 -6.22 -1.50 3.95
N VAL A 284 -5.39 -2.53 3.94
CA VAL A 284 -5.77 -3.89 4.34
C VAL A 284 -5.40 -4.06 5.81
N GLU A 285 -6.41 -3.92 6.67
CA GLU A 285 -6.21 -4.05 8.11
C GLU A 285 -5.99 -5.52 8.51
N ARG A 286 -5.03 -5.73 9.42
CA ARG A 286 -4.68 -6.99 10.06
C ARG A 286 -4.32 -6.74 11.52
N ARG A 287 -3.73 -7.74 12.21
CA ARG A 287 -3.46 -7.67 13.65
C ARG A 287 -2.53 -6.54 14.09
N SER A 288 -1.57 -6.11 13.26
CA SER A 288 -0.54 -5.12 13.66
C SER A 288 -1.07 -3.71 13.93
N THR A 289 -2.33 -3.44 13.59
CA THR A 289 -3.02 -2.17 13.89
C THR A 289 -4.41 -2.38 14.51
N ASP A 290 -4.73 -3.60 14.97
CA ASP A 290 -6.06 -3.94 15.54
C ASP A 290 -6.18 -3.51 17.00
N SER A 291 -5.83 -2.27 17.29
CA SER A 291 -6.08 -1.60 18.58
C SER A 291 -6.46 -0.13 18.38
N LEU A 292 -6.95 0.46 19.44
CA LEU A 292 -7.26 1.88 19.51
C LEU A 292 -6.32 2.53 20.53
N ALA A 293 -5.65 3.58 20.12
CA ALA A 293 -4.67 4.28 20.96
C ALA A 293 -5.35 5.25 21.92
N THR A 294 -6.14 4.73 22.83
CA THR A 294 -6.71 5.54 23.92
C THR A 294 -6.42 4.88 25.26
N SER A 295 -5.90 5.67 26.19
CA SER A 295 -5.68 5.23 27.56
C SER A 295 -6.94 5.28 28.41
N HIS A 296 -8.06 5.84 27.87
CA HIS A 296 -9.33 5.98 28.61
C HIS A 296 -10.20 4.74 28.38
N PRO A 297 -10.41 3.85 29.38
CA PRO A 297 -11.09 2.57 29.19
C PRO A 297 -12.51 2.67 28.60
N GLN A 298 -13.28 3.68 29.00
CA GLN A 298 -14.65 3.86 28.50
C GLN A 298 -14.67 4.39 27.06
N VAL A 299 -13.69 5.21 26.67
CA VAL A 299 -13.52 5.62 25.26
C VAL A 299 -13.13 4.42 24.41
N ALA A 300 -12.22 3.57 24.87
CA ALA A 300 -11.85 2.33 24.19
C ALA A 300 -13.07 1.40 24.02
N ALA A 301 -13.87 1.20 25.08
CA ALA A 301 -15.08 0.38 25.04
C ALA A 301 -16.12 0.94 24.06
N ALA A 302 -16.36 2.26 24.08
CA ALA A 302 -17.28 2.92 23.15
C ALA A 302 -16.82 2.81 21.71
N LEU A 303 -15.52 3.02 21.43
CA LEU A 303 -14.94 2.89 20.09
C LEU A 303 -15.02 1.45 19.57
N LYS A 304 -14.79 0.47 20.44
CA LYS A 304 -14.98 -0.96 20.09
C LYS A 304 -16.43 -1.22 19.71
N TYR A 305 -17.39 -0.80 20.55
CA TYR A 305 -18.82 -0.94 20.26
C TYR A 305 -19.21 -0.28 18.94
N ILE A 306 -18.77 0.96 18.69
CA ILE A 306 -19.01 1.69 17.44
C ILE A 306 -18.49 0.91 16.24
N ARG A 307 -17.28 0.35 16.33
CA ARG A 307 -16.66 -0.42 15.23
C ARG A 307 -17.41 -1.73 14.97
N ASP A 308 -17.72 -2.47 16.01
CA ASP A 308 -18.33 -3.78 15.90
C ASP A 308 -19.78 -3.70 15.37
N HIS A 309 -20.48 -2.58 15.64
CA HIS A 309 -21.88 -2.33 15.26
C HIS A 309 -22.06 -1.21 14.21
N ALA A 310 -20.99 -0.81 13.50
CA ALA A 310 -21.06 0.31 12.57
C ALA A 310 -22.09 0.14 11.45
N ALA A 311 -22.25 -1.09 10.95
CA ALA A 311 -23.23 -1.44 9.93
C ALA A 311 -24.68 -1.47 10.42
N GLU A 312 -24.88 -1.46 11.73
CA GLU A 312 -26.21 -1.49 12.36
C GLU A 312 -26.75 -0.06 12.60
N PRO A 313 -28.09 0.12 12.78
CA PRO A 313 -28.68 1.43 13.02
C PRO A 313 -28.47 1.93 14.46
N ILE A 314 -27.21 1.95 14.97
CA ILE A 314 -26.88 2.41 16.31
C ILE A 314 -26.96 3.93 16.42
N SER A 315 -27.33 4.39 17.62
CA SER A 315 -27.46 5.79 18.03
C SER A 315 -26.48 6.13 19.16
N MET A 316 -26.38 7.41 19.52
CA MET A 316 -25.64 7.84 20.71
C MET A 316 -26.14 7.19 21.99
N THR A 317 -27.45 6.96 22.11
CA THR A 317 -28.06 6.29 23.27
C THR A 317 -27.57 4.83 23.40
N ASP A 318 -27.40 4.12 22.29
CA ASP A 318 -26.92 2.75 22.31
C ASP A 318 -25.45 2.68 22.72
N ILE A 319 -24.63 3.62 22.23
CA ILE A 319 -23.21 3.74 22.64
C ILE A 319 -23.11 4.00 24.15
N VAL A 320 -23.90 4.96 24.68
CA VAL A 320 -23.90 5.31 26.12
C VAL A 320 -24.36 4.13 27.00
N LYS A 321 -25.34 3.35 26.56
CA LYS A 321 -25.76 2.15 27.32
C LYS A 321 -24.66 1.09 27.46
N HIS A 322 -23.67 1.14 26.58
CA HIS A 322 -22.57 0.14 26.53
C HIS A 322 -21.37 0.51 27.41
N VAL A 323 -21.35 1.74 27.96
CA VAL A 323 -20.27 2.25 28.82
C VAL A 323 -20.84 2.85 30.10
N PRO A 324 -20.18 2.69 31.27
CA PRO A 324 -20.66 3.25 32.55
C PRO A 324 -20.37 4.74 32.64
N MET A 325 -20.91 5.55 31.69
CA MET A 325 -20.76 7.00 31.66
C MET A 325 -22.05 7.68 31.19
N SER A 326 -22.27 8.91 31.63
CA SER A 326 -23.30 9.77 31.05
C SER A 326 -22.91 10.20 29.63
N ARG A 327 -23.90 10.61 28.83
CA ARG A 327 -23.66 11.14 27.48
C ARG A 327 -22.66 12.30 27.46
N SER A 328 -22.84 13.29 28.35
CA SER A 328 -21.95 14.46 28.46
C SER A 328 -20.54 14.06 28.91
N GLY A 329 -20.44 13.11 29.84
CA GLY A 329 -19.17 12.54 30.28
C GLY A 329 -18.42 11.85 29.13
N LEU A 330 -19.11 11.02 28.32
CA LEU A 330 -18.53 10.34 27.21
C LEU A 330 -18.09 11.32 26.09
N GLU A 331 -18.92 12.30 25.74
CA GLU A 331 -18.57 13.34 24.76
C GLU A 331 -17.35 14.18 25.23
N LYS A 332 -17.24 14.47 26.53
CA LYS A 332 -16.08 15.13 27.12
C LYS A 332 -14.84 14.24 27.04
N ALA A 333 -14.94 12.97 27.44
CA ALA A 333 -13.85 12.01 27.39
C ALA A 333 -13.34 11.79 25.95
N PHE A 334 -14.24 11.71 24.96
CA PHE A 334 -13.84 11.66 23.55
C PHE A 334 -13.07 12.90 23.12
N ARG A 335 -13.48 14.10 23.52
CA ARG A 335 -12.79 15.34 23.18
C ARG A 335 -11.38 15.43 23.80
N GLU A 336 -11.20 14.87 24.99
CA GLU A 336 -9.93 14.91 25.72
C GLU A 336 -8.99 13.77 25.29
N HIS A 337 -9.53 12.60 24.94
CA HIS A 337 -8.76 11.38 24.74
C HIS A 337 -8.85 10.81 23.33
N TYR A 338 -9.65 11.41 22.44
CA TYR A 338 -9.81 10.94 21.05
C TYR A 338 -9.95 12.13 20.08
N VAL A 339 -9.75 11.87 18.78
CA VAL A 339 -9.70 12.92 17.75
C VAL A 339 -11.10 13.37 17.29
N ARG A 340 -12.08 12.47 17.32
CA ARG A 340 -13.45 12.69 16.83
C ARG A 340 -14.49 12.42 17.90
N ALA A 341 -15.64 13.11 17.81
CA ALA A 341 -16.80 12.79 18.64
C ALA A 341 -17.38 11.40 18.28
N PRO A 342 -18.10 10.72 19.21
CA PRO A 342 -18.60 9.34 18.99
C PRO A 342 -19.38 9.16 17.69
N MET A 343 -20.35 10.03 17.42
CA MET A 343 -21.19 9.96 16.22
C MET A 343 -20.47 10.38 14.94
N GLU A 344 -19.42 11.17 15.05
CA GLU A 344 -18.54 11.50 13.92
C GLU A 344 -17.69 10.30 13.56
N GLN A 345 -17.16 9.58 14.54
CA GLN A 345 -16.42 8.34 14.33
C GLN A 345 -17.29 7.26 13.68
N LEU A 346 -18.51 7.09 14.13
CA LEU A 346 -19.46 6.18 13.50
C LEU A 346 -19.68 6.50 12.01
N ARG A 347 -19.88 7.79 11.69
CA ARG A 347 -20.05 8.23 10.29
C ARG A 347 -18.80 7.95 9.45
N HIS A 348 -17.63 8.13 10.03
CA HIS A 348 -16.37 7.87 9.35
C HIS A 348 -16.20 6.38 9.00
N ILE A 349 -16.40 5.50 9.97
CA ILE A 349 -16.34 4.04 9.75
C ILE A 349 -17.35 3.60 8.69
N ARG A 350 -18.60 4.11 8.74
CA ARG A 350 -19.62 3.82 7.74
C ARG A 350 -19.21 4.26 6.33
N LEU A 351 -18.56 5.43 6.23
CA LEU A 351 -18.05 5.93 4.95
C LEU A 351 -16.98 5.01 4.37
N ASP A 352 -16.06 4.52 5.21
CA ASP A 352 -15.01 3.60 4.76
C ASP A 352 -15.57 2.23 4.36
N LEU A 353 -16.56 1.70 5.09
CA LEU A 353 -17.31 0.51 4.69
C LEU A 353 -17.98 0.71 3.31
N ALA A 354 -18.61 1.87 3.08
CA ALA A 354 -19.23 2.18 1.80
C ALA A 354 -18.22 2.29 0.66
N LYS A 355 -17.08 2.94 0.87
CA LYS A 355 -15.97 2.99 -0.10
C LYS A 355 -15.50 1.59 -0.48
N LYS A 356 -15.29 0.72 0.52
CA LYS A 356 -14.89 -0.67 0.30
C LYS A 356 -15.93 -1.41 -0.54
N LEU A 357 -17.20 -1.35 -0.18
CA LEU A 357 -18.27 -2.01 -0.93
C LEU A 357 -18.40 -1.50 -2.37
N LEU A 358 -18.24 -0.18 -2.58
CA LEU A 358 -18.29 0.42 -3.92
C LEU A 358 -17.15 -0.03 -4.82
N ARG A 359 -15.97 -0.26 -4.25
CA ARG A 359 -14.79 -0.77 -4.95
C ARG A 359 -14.89 -2.26 -5.22
N ASP A 360 -15.28 -3.04 -4.22
CA ASP A 360 -15.16 -4.50 -4.23
C ASP A 360 -16.40 -5.21 -4.80
N THR A 361 -17.54 -4.49 -4.97
CA THR A 361 -18.81 -5.08 -5.43
C THR A 361 -19.51 -4.27 -6.51
N GLN A 362 -20.47 -4.92 -7.20
CA GLN A 362 -21.42 -4.29 -8.13
C GLN A 362 -22.76 -3.94 -7.47
N ASP A 363 -22.85 -4.04 -6.16
CA ASP A 363 -24.10 -3.80 -5.44
C ASP A 363 -24.74 -2.46 -5.81
N PRO A 364 -26.07 -2.41 -5.97
CA PRO A 364 -26.81 -1.14 -6.10
C PRO A 364 -26.55 -0.22 -4.90
N LEU A 365 -26.61 1.09 -5.10
CA LEU A 365 -26.34 2.09 -4.04
C LEU A 365 -27.23 1.91 -2.79
N SER A 366 -28.45 1.44 -2.95
CA SER A 366 -29.35 1.11 -1.83
C SER A 366 -28.81 -0.05 -0.96
N ILE A 367 -28.22 -1.06 -1.60
CA ILE A 367 -27.60 -2.19 -0.91
C ILE A 367 -26.30 -1.76 -0.23
N VAL A 368 -25.46 -0.96 -0.93
CA VAL A 368 -24.23 -0.41 -0.35
C VAL A 368 -24.57 0.45 0.88
N ALA A 369 -25.56 1.33 0.79
CA ALA A 369 -25.99 2.15 1.92
C ALA A 369 -26.38 1.30 3.11
N ARG A 370 -27.26 0.30 2.91
CA ARG A 370 -27.69 -0.61 3.98
C ARG A 370 -26.54 -1.39 4.60
N LYS A 371 -25.68 -2.01 3.79
CA LYS A 371 -24.52 -2.81 4.26
C LYS A 371 -23.46 -1.97 4.97
N SER A 372 -23.40 -0.67 4.71
CA SER A 372 -22.48 0.26 5.37
C SER A 372 -23.11 1.07 6.50
N GLY A 373 -24.35 0.73 6.92
CA GLY A 373 -25.03 1.34 8.06
C GLY A 373 -25.69 2.68 7.77
N PHE A 374 -25.80 3.10 6.51
CA PHE A 374 -26.62 4.26 6.13
C PHE A 374 -28.07 3.85 5.95
N GLN A 375 -29.00 4.62 6.50
CA GLN A 375 -30.44 4.33 6.40
C GLN A 375 -30.96 4.39 4.95
N THR A 376 -30.40 5.30 4.14
CA THR A 376 -30.84 5.54 2.76
C THR A 376 -29.69 5.79 1.81
N ALA A 377 -29.87 5.47 0.53
CA ALA A 377 -28.92 5.83 -0.52
C ALA A 377 -28.73 7.37 -0.62
N HIS A 378 -29.76 8.15 -0.33
CA HIS A 378 -29.66 9.63 -0.30
C HIS A 378 -28.70 10.10 0.81
N GLY A 379 -28.80 9.52 2.01
CA GLY A 379 -27.88 9.80 3.12
C GLY A 379 -26.43 9.49 2.75
N LEU A 380 -26.20 8.34 2.11
CA LEU A 380 -24.89 7.96 1.58
C LEU A 380 -24.37 9.00 0.56
N CYS A 381 -25.20 9.38 -0.44
CA CYS A 381 -24.81 10.39 -1.45
C CYS A 381 -24.45 11.73 -0.84
N ARG A 382 -25.20 12.18 0.17
CA ARG A 382 -24.92 13.44 0.89
C ARG A 382 -23.57 13.41 1.57
N ILE A 383 -23.26 12.36 2.29
CA ILE A 383 -21.98 12.21 3.01
C ILE A 383 -20.81 12.11 2.02
N PHE A 384 -20.96 11.37 0.93
CA PHE A 384 -19.92 11.30 -0.11
C PHE A 384 -19.61 12.67 -0.71
N ARG A 385 -20.63 13.46 -1.07
CA ARG A 385 -20.42 14.83 -1.58
C ARG A 385 -19.74 15.72 -0.54
N GLN A 386 -20.18 15.65 0.72
CA GLN A 386 -19.66 16.47 1.81
C GLN A 386 -18.20 16.15 2.14
N GLN A 387 -17.81 14.86 2.13
CA GLN A 387 -16.51 14.42 2.59
C GLN A 387 -15.49 14.22 1.45
N LEU A 388 -15.96 13.91 0.24
CA LEU A 388 -15.11 13.53 -0.89
C LEU A 388 -15.33 14.43 -2.13
N SER A 389 -16.25 15.41 -2.06
CA SER A 389 -16.63 16.29 -3.18
C SER A 389 -17.08 15.53 -4.44
N MET A 390 -17.51 14.27 -4.30
CA MET A 390 -17.97 13.41 -5.39
C MET A 390 -19.15 12.54 -4.97
N THR A 391 -19.87 11.97 -5.95
CA THR A 391 -20.94 11.02 -5.69
C THR A 391 -20.39 9.59 -5.50
N PRO A 392 -21.15 8.68 -4.84
CA PRO A 392 -20.75 7.26 -4.75
C PRO A 392 -20.57 6.60 -6.12
N LYS A 393 -21.36 6.99 -7.13
CA LYS A 393 -21.20 6.51 -8.50
C LYS A 393 -19.87 6.99 -9.10
N GLN A 394 -19.58 8.28 -9.03
CA GLN A 394 -18.30 8.84 -9.50
C GLN A 394 -17.12 8.19 -8.79
N TYR A 395 -17.23 7.92 -7.47
CA TYR A 395 -16.21 7.19 -6.74
C TYR A 395 -16.03 5.77 -7.29
N ARG A 396 -17.12 5.02 -7.48
CA ARG A 396 -17.07 3.68 -8.07
C ARG A 396 -16.44 3.71 -9.46
N ASP A 397 -16.86 4.65 -10.29
CA ASP A 397 -16.35 4.79 -11.65
C ASP A 397 -14.86 5.16 -11.63
N SER A 398 -14.41 6.06 -10.76
CA SER A 398 -12.99 6.40 -10.62
C SER A 398 -12.11 5.23 -10.13
N GLN A 399 -12.68 4.29 -9.38
CA GLN A 399 -11.97 3.07 -8.96
C GLN A 399 -11.96 1.98 -10.03
N ARG A 400 -12.77 2.12 -11.08
CA ARG A 400 -12.97 1.17 -12.19
C ARG A 400 -12.56 1.72 -13.55
N SER A 401 -12.65 3.03 -13.74
CA SER A 401 -12.28 3.74 -14.99
C SER A 401 -10.77 3.81 -15.17
N LEU A 402 -10.08 3.00 -14.41
CA LEU A 402 -8.72 2.62 -14.67
C LEU A 402 -8.84 1.26 -15.37
N PRO A 403 -8.72 1.22 -16.72
CA PRO A 403 -8.89 0.01 -17.53
C PRO A 403 -7.92 -1.09 -17.14
#